data_686c006759895548c00c088638f510eb
#
_entry.id   686c006759895548c00c088638f510eb
#
_cell.length_a   1.000
_cell.length_b   1.000
_cell.length_c   1.000
_cell.angle_alpha   90.00
_cell.angle_beta   90.00
_cell.angle_gamma   90.00
#
_symmetry.space_group_name_H-M   'P 1'
#
loop_
_entity.id
_entity.type
_entity.pdbx_description
1 polymer ?
#
loop_
_entity_poly.entity_id
_entity_poly.type
_entity_poly.pdbx_seq_one_letter_code
_entity_poly.pdbx_strand_id
1 'polypeptide(L)'
;MRGIFSGAERVQIVVPSSGAPEAALAQAAALLEREAVELSLELGAPVSVGPSADDTHPRLELRVDPDVRQPQLTLGGTGSVLIAIGPDLDGALEALSLLRTLRCGGGHLLEAGPATSLPGAVDKLEREVAWTYPAFDLRDIDWSKLCDQSRDMVDTRDPLAGLQRWIARLGDAHTSVKPTIPVGHVDYTARVTDQTVRFMQVPVDSPAADAGVDTGDELLDIDVEDLWARSGAPAHLRPWYVGRLALAGRPDQSRCYRVRRADGTITEFTDTPGTNRAQPPVHVRTRGRTGYLRVAAWLPGVNDLIDEALQELIPCDRLLVDLRGNVGGSLAEACEFRDRFLDRPRQLGTIRFSTGDGGLSEPNPIHGQPSSRCRWHKRTRFLTDALTYSASEDAILGLRQLEHIDTAGSPSGGGSGRARTIRVLEDINLYVSTALTYDHDGHCVENAGIPIDIPLDLPPRQDAWTTADHNW
;
A
#
# COMPACT_ATOMS: atom_id res chain seq x y z
N MET A 1 15.43 6.89 -18.43
CA MET A 1 14.93 8.06 -17.68
C MET A 1 16.01 8.98 -17.17
N ARG A 2 17.05 8.49 -16.50
CA ARG A 2 18.18 9.36 -16.09
C ARG A 2 18.69 10.23 -17.25
N GLY A 3 18.59 9.78 -18.51
CA GLY A 3 18.96 10.60 -19.68
C GLY A 3 18.01 11.77 -19.98
N ILE A 4 16.70 11.63 -19.72
CA ILE A 4 15.69 12.67 -20.03
C ILE A 4 15.66 13.74 -18.93
N PHE A 5 15.83 13.31 -17.67
CA PHE A 5 15.77 14.19 -16.50
C PHE A 5 17.14 14.40 -15.83
N SER A 6 18.23 13.99 -16.48
CA SER A 6 19.59 14.09 -15.96
C SER A 6 19.97 15.56 -15.77
N GLY A 7 20.33 15.93 -14.54
CA GLY A 7 20.71 17.31 -14.19
C GLY A 7 19.53 18.28 -14.05
N ALA A 8 18.30 17.80 -14.05
CA ALA A 8 17.14 18.63 -13.78
C ALA A 8 17.14 19.09 -12.30
N GLU A 9 17.08 20.39 -12.08
CA GLU A 9 16.91 20.96 -10.73
C GLU A 9 15.50 20.74 -10.18
N ARG A 10 14.52 20.54 -11.07
CA ARG A 10 13.10 20.30 -10.76
C ARG A 10 12.42 19.58 -11.92
N VAL A 11 11.43 18.73 -11.62
CA VAL A 11 10.54 18.08 -12.61
C VAL A 11 9.09 18.43 -12.30
N GLN A 12 8.26 18.65 -13.33
CA GLN A 12 6.84 18.94 -13.16
C GLN A 12 5.98 17.79 -13.74
N ILE A 13 4.92 17.45 -13.04
CA ILE A 13 3.83 16.59 -13.55
C ILE A 13 2.65 17.50 -13.87
N VAL A 14 2.24 17.50 -15.13
CA VAL A 14 1.14 18.34 -15.63
C VAL A 14 -0.11 17.50 -15.76
N VAL A 15 -1.17 17.91 -15.09
CA VAL A 15 -2.50 17.27 -15.14
C VAL A 15 -3.38 17.96 -16.17
N PRO A 16 -4.16 17.22 -16.98
CA PRO A 16 -5.08 17.84 -17.93
C PRO A 16 -6.10 18.73 -17.21
N SER A 17 -6.30 19.93 -17.73
CA SER A 17 -7.22 20.92 -17.17
C SER A 17 -8.67 20.79 -17.65
N SER A 18 -8.99 19.85 -18.53
CA SER A 18 -10.34 19.71 -19.10
C SER A 18 -10.64 18.28 -19.52
N GLY A 19 -11.90 17.88 -19.38
CA GLY A 19 -12.44 16.66 -19.98
C GLY A 19 -12.81 15.51 -19.02
N ALA A 20 -12.52 15.62 -17.73
CA ALA A 20 -12.90 14.61 -16.74
C ALA A 20 -13.78 15.20 -15.60
N PRO A 21 -14.64 14.39 -14.96
CA PRO A 21 -15.39 14.81 -13.77
C PRO A 21 -14.47 15.24 -12.63
N GLU A 22 -14.86 16.24 -11.85
CA GLU A 22 -14.06 16.82 -10.75
C GLU A 22 -13.60 15.76 -9.73
N ALA A 23 -14.44 14.77 -9.41
CA ALA A 23 -14.09 13.66 -8.53
C ALA A 23 -12.99 12.75 -9.10
N ALA A 24 -12.99 12.50 -10.41
CA ALA A 24 -11.97 11.72 -11.09
C ALA A 24 -10.63 12.47 -11.15
N LEU A 25 -10.67 13.80 -11.34
CA LEU A 25 -9.49 14.65 -11.30
C LEU A 25 -8.87 14.70 -9.89
N ALA A 26 -9.68 14.73 -8.84
CA ALA A 26 -9.20 14.68 -7.45
C ALA A 26 -8.53 13.33 -7.12
N GLN A 27 -9.10 12.22 -7.59
CA GLN A 27 -8.52 10.89 -7.44
C GLN A 27 -7.20 10.75 -8.22
N ALA A 28 -7.16 11.29 -9.44
CA ALA A 28 -5.95 11.32 -10.24
C ALA A 28 -4.87 12.20 -9.60
N ALA A 29 -5.22 13.35 -9.04
CA ALA A 29 -4.29 14.22 -8.35
C ALA A 29 -3.61 13.49 -7.17
N ALA A 30 -4.36 12.77 -6.36
CA ALA A 30 -3.82 11.98 -5.26
C ALA A 30 -2.86 10.86 -5.72
N LEU A 31 -3.17 10.20 -6.84
CA LEU A 31 -2.28 9.22 -7.46
C LEU A 31 -1.00 9.87 -7.99
N LEU A 32 -1.12 11.04 -8.60
CA LEU A 32 0.00 11.79 -9.16
C LEU A 32 0.91 12.37 -8.09
N GLU A 33 0.37 12.82 -6.98
CA GLU A 33 1.16 13.25 -5.82
C GLU A 33 2.00 12.10 -5.27
N ARG A 34 1.44 10.89 -5.19
CA ARG A 34 2.19 9.70 -4.84
C ARG A 34 3.31 9.40 -5.83
N GLU A 35 3.03 9.43 -7.13
CA GLU A 35 4.05 9.23 -8.17
C GLU A 35 5.12 10.33 -8.14
N ALA A 36 4.75 11.57 -7.80
CA ALA A 36 5.69 12.68 -7.65
C ALA A 36 6.69 12.43 -6.51
N VAL A 37 6.23 11.93 -5.36
CA VAL A 37 7.11 11.56 -4.24
C VAL A 37 8.11 10.49 -4.67
N GLU A 38 7.64 9.44 -5.33
CA GLU A 38 8.50 8.36 -5.79
C GLU A 38 9.48 8.81 -6.88
N LEU A 39 9.02 9.62 -7.83
CA LEU A 39 9.87 10.23 -8.84
C LEU A 39 10.94 11.15 -8.21
N SER A 40 10.57 11.92 -7.21
CA SER A 40 11.51 12.78 -6.49
C SER A 40 12.62 11.98 -5.81
N LEU A 41 12.27 10.88 -5.15
CA LEU A 41 13.24 9.96 -4.53
C LEU A 41 14.20 9.37 -5.56
N GLU A 42 13.67 8.96 -6.71
CA GLU A 42 14.46 8.31 -7.76
C GLU A 42 15.38 9.27 -8.51
N LEU A 43 14.89 10.47 -8.82
CA LEU A 43 15.64 11.46 -9.58
C LEU A 43 16.62 12.26 -8.71
N GLY A 44 16.43 12.25 -7.38
CA GLY A 44 17.14 13.11 -6.46
C GLY A 44 16.81 14.61 -6.68
N ALA A 45 15.67 14.90 -7.31
CA ALA A 45 15.21 16.24 -7.63
C ALA A 45 13.74 16.43 -7.23
N PRO A 46 13.33 17.63 -6.76
CA PRO A 46 11.95 17.91 -6.43
C PRO A 46 11.02 17.68 -7.62
N VAL A 47 9.91 16.98 -7.38
CA VAL A 47 8.83 16.78 -8.37
C VAL A 47 7.58 17.47 -7.84
N SER A 48 6.93 18.28 -8.67
CA SER A 48 5.67 18.95 -8.35
C SER A 48 4.57 18.58 -9.32
N VAL A 49 3.33 18.60 -8.84
CA VAL A 49 2.11 18.34 -9.62
C VAL A 49 1.35 19.66 -9.77
N GLY A 50 0.84 19.96 -10.96
CA GLY A 50 0.08 21.18 -11.21
C GLY A 50 -0.64 21.21 -12.56
N PRO A 51 -1.57 22.16 -12.74
CA PRO A 51 -2.40 22.26 -13.95
C PRO A 51 -1.68 22.89 -15.16
N SER A 52 -0.55 23.53 -14.94
CA SER A 52 0.23 24.15 -16.02
C SER A 52 1.72 23.96 -15.82
N ALA A 53 2.44 23.83 -16.92
CA ALA A 53 3.90 23.74 -16.92
C ALA A 53 4.55 25.08 -17.18
N ASP A 54 5.68 25.30 -16.52
CA ASP A 54 6.69 26.23 -16.95
C ASP A 54 7.54 25.53 -18.00
N ASP A 55 7.60 26.10 -19.22
CA ASP A 55 8.32 25.52 -20.35
C ASP A 55 9.85 25.43 -20.15
N THR A 56 10.36 25.96 -19.07
CA THR A 56 11.79 25.98 -18.75
C THR A 56 12.29 24.69 -18.06
N HIS A 57 11.38 23.83 -17.57
CA HIS A 57 11.73 22.63 -16.83
C HIS A 57 11.32 21.34 -17.56
N PRO A 58 12.07 20.23 -17.41
CA PRO A 58 11.62 18.93 -17.85
C PRO A 58 10.29 18.56 -17.18
N ARG A 59 9.37 17.98 -17.96
CA ARG A 59 8.03 17.67 -17.47
C ARG A 59 7.48 16.35 -17.98
N LEU A 60 6.58 15.81 -17.20
CA LEU A 60 5.71 14.70 -17.54
C LEU A 60 4.29 15.26 -17.73
N GLU A 61 3.72 15.05 -18.89
CA GLU A 61 2.34 15.43 -19.21
C GLU A 61 1.44 14.22 -19.24
N LEU A 62 0.30 14.27 -18.53
CA LEU A 62 -0.80 13.35 -18.74
C LEU A 62 -1.74 13.93 -19.80
N ARG A 63 -2.08 13.11 -20.80
CA ARG A 63 -3.03 13.46 -21.84
C ARG A 63 -4.13 12.41 -21.97
N VAL A 64 -5.36 12.87 -22.08
CA VAL A 64 -6.49 12.04 -22.49
C VAL A 64 -6.74 12.31 -23.97
N ASP A 65 -6.70 11.26 -24.79
CA ASP A 65 -6.96 11.30 -26.21
C ASP A 65 -7.84 10.10 -26.59
N PRO A 66 -9.14 10.31 -26.83
CA PRO A 66 -10.09 9.24 -27.15
C PRO A 66 -9.76 8.45 -28.42
N ASP A 67 -8.92 9.00 -29.30
CA ASP A 67 -8.50 8.33 -30.53
C ASP A 67 -7.34 7.33 -30.28
N VAL A 68 -6.70 7.38 -29.15
CA VAL A 68 -5.66 6.43 -28.74
C VAL A 68 -6.29 5.14 -28.25
N ARG A 69 -6.00 4.02 -28.91
CA ARG A 69 -6.58 2.71 -28.58
C ARG A 69 -5.95 2.03 -27.38
N GLN A 70 -4.71 2.38 -27.05
CA GLN A 70 -3.94 1.78 -25.95
C GLN A 70 -3.11 2.85 -25.26
N PRO A 71 -2.92 2.75 -23.93
CA PRO A 71 -2.04 3.63 -23.16
C PRO A 71 -0.63 3.67 -23.76
N GLN A 72 -0.09 4.85 -23.93
CA GLN A 72 1.22 5.09 -24.54
C GLN A 72 2.04 6.07 -23.73
N LEU A 73 3.35 5.82 -23.67
CA LEU A 73 4.33 6.74 -23.14
C LEU A 73 5.27 7.17 -24.26
N THR A 74 5.32 8.46 -24.55
CA THR A 74 6.07 9.00 -25.69
C THR A 74 6.92 10.20 -25.27
N LEU A 75 7.99 10.47 -26.00
CA LEU A 75 8.83 11.65 -25.86
C LEU A 75 8.25 12.79 -26.69
N GLY A 76 8.05 13.94 -26.07
CA GLY A 76 7.73 15.17 -26.80
C GLY A 76 8.91 15.68 -27.63
N GLY A 77 8.60 16.49 -28.64
CA GLY A 77 9.54 16.89 -29.69
C GLY A 77 10.82 17.61 -29.27
N THR A 78 10.92 18.07 -28.03
CA THR A 78 12.13 18.71 -27.48
C THR A 78 13.02 17.78 -26.67
N GLY A 79 12.58 16.52 -26.44
CA GLY A 79 13.31 15.57 -25.59
C GLY A 79 13.22 15.84 -24.07
N SER A 80 12.61 16.96 -23.68
CA SER A 80 12.43 17.34 -22.26
C SER A 80 11.02 17.07 -21.74
N VAL A 81 10.13 16.59 -22.58
CA VAL A 81 8.74 16.31 -22.23
C VAL A 81 8.46 14.83 -22.42
N LEU A 82 8.01 14.17 -21.37
CA LEU A 82 7.49 12.82 -21.45
C LEU A 82 5.97 12.90 -21.36
N ILE A 83 5.28 12.24 -22.28
CA ILE A 83 3.82 12.32 -22.41
C ILE A 83 3.23 10.93 -22.18
N ALA A 84 2.41 10.81 -21.13
CA ALA A 84 1.58 9.64 -20.87
C ALA A 84 0.18 9.89 -21.46
N ILE A 85 -0.21 9.11 -22.47
CA ILE A 85 -1.46 9.28 -23.20
C ILE A 85 -2.32 8.03 -23.02
N GLY A 86 -3.61 8.21 -22.75
CA GLY A 86 -4.61 7.15 -22.73
C GLY A 86 -5.93 7.60 -23.31
N PRO A 87 -6.83 6.65 -23.67
CA PRO A 87 -8.17 6.95 -24.20
C PRO A 87 -9.06 7.68 -23.20
N ASP A 88 -8.78 7.50 -21.94
CA ASP A 88 -9.41 8.12 -20.79
C ASP A 88 -8.36 8.39 -19.69
N LEU A 89 -8.79 8.90 -18.56
CA LEU A 89 -7.90 9.21 -17.46
C LEU A 89 -7.22 7.96 -16.88
N ASP A 90 -7.95 6.86 -16.76
CA ASP A 90 -7.41 5.59 -16.26
C ASP A 90 -6.33 5.04 -17.19
N GLY A 91 -6.54 5.13 -18.50
CA GLY A 91 -5.55 4.79 -19.52
C GLY A 91 -4.31 5.70 -19.45
N ALA A 92 -4.47 6.99 -19.22
CA ALA A 92 -3.34 7.90 -19.05
C ALA A 92 -2.54 7.59 -17.77
N LEU A 93 -3.20 7.21 -16.68
CA LEU A 93 -2.56 6.73 -15.45
C LEU A 93 -1.88 5.36 -15.64
N GLU A 94 -2.46 4.47 -16.45
CA GLU A 94 -1.81 3.23 -16.86
C GLU A 94 -0.54 3.50 -17.66
N ALA A 95 -0.58 4.44 -18.62
CA ALA A 95 0.60 4.90 -19.34
C ALA A 95 1.67 5.48 -18.42
N LEU A 96 1.27 6.19 -17.36
CA LEU A 96 2.19 6.67 -16.33
C LEU A 96 2.90 5.52 -15.60
N SER A 97 2.20 4.40 -15.37
CA SER A 97 2.82 3.22 -14.75
C SER A 97 3.94 2.61 -15.60
N LEU A 98 3.93 2.83 -16.93
CA LEU A 98 5.02 2.42 -17.83
C LEU A 98 6.33 3.15 -17.52
N LEU A 99 6.29 4.32 -16.87
CA LEU A 99 7.48 5.01 -16.36
C LEU A 99 8.31 4.11 -15.46
N ARG A 100 7.68 3.39 -14.57
CA ARG A 100 8.38 2.48 -13.65
C ARG A 100 9.14 1.39 -14.40
N THR A 101 8.58 0.93 -15.51
CA THR A 101 9.25 -0.03 -16.39
C THR A 101 10.43 0.56 -17.15
N LEU A 102 10.31 1.79 -17.66
CA LEU A 102 11.42 2.48 -18.30
C LEU A 102 12.57 2.78 -17.31
N ARG A 103 12.26 2.96 -16.05
CA ARG A 103 13.24 3.10 -14.97
C ARG A 103 14.14 1.87 -14.86
N CYS A 104 13.55 0.71 -15.04
CA CYS A 104 14.22 -0.56 -14.93
C CYS A 104 15.15 -0.90 -16.12
N GLY A 105 15.60 0.07 -16.90
CA GLY A 105 16.60 -0.14 -17.97
C GLY A 105 16.13 -0.97 -19.16
N GLY A 106 14.92 -1.50 -19.11
CA GLY A 106 14.34 -2.29 -20.18
C GLY A 106 13.95 -1.41 -21.38
N GLY A 107 14.82 -1.31 -22.36
CA GLY A 107 14.51 -0.70 -23.67
C GLY A 107 13.45 -1.47 -24.47
N HIS A 108 12.75 -2.40 -23.84
CA HIS A 108 11.64 -3.11 -24.44
C HIS A 108 10.37 -2.33 -24.20
N LEU A 109 9.75 -1.89 -25.29
CA LEU A 109 8.36 -1.44 -25.32
C LEU A 109 7.52 -2.58 -24.75
N LEU A 110 7.10 -2.45 -23.49
CA LEU A 110 6.16 -3.38 -22.91
C LEU A 110 4.83 -3.17 -23.63
N GLU A 111 4.25 -4.25 -24.10
CA GLU A 111 2.89 -4.22 -24.62
C GLU A 111 1.97 -3.75 -23.47
N ALA A 112 1.50 -2.51 -23.57
CA ALA A 112 0.71 -1.88 -22.52
C ALA A 112 -0.67 -2.55 -22.33
N GLY A 113 -1.24 -3.11 -23.39
CA GLY A 113 -2.56 -3.73 -23.38
C GLY A 113 -2.60 -5.13 -22.74
N PRO A 114 -3.79 -5.63 -22.36
CA PRO A 114 -3.98 -6.98 -21.88
C PRO A 114 -3.66 -8.01 -22.98
N ALA A 115 -3.25 -9.20 -22.57
CA ALA A 115 -3.15 -10.32 -23.50
C ALA A 115 -4.56 -10.75 -23.98
N THR A 116 -4.64 -11.20 -25.23
CA THR A 116 -5.89 -11.64 -25.86
C THR A 116 -6.21 -13.12 -25.63
N SER A 117 -5.32 -13.84 -24.97
CA SER A 117 -5.47 -15.26 -24.68
C SER A 117 -4.85 -15.62 -23.32
N LEU A 118 -5.33 -16.70 -22.70
CA LEU A 118 -4.77 -17.15 -21.43
C LEU A 118 -3.29 -17.57 -21.52
N PRO A 119 -2.81 -18.29 -22.54
CA PRO A 119 -1.38 -18.53 -22.71
C PRO A 119 -0.57 -17.24 -22.81
N GLY A 120 -1.05 -16.26 -23.57
CA GLY A 120 -0.41 -14.95 -23.68
C GLY A 120 -0.37 -14.19 -22.34
N ALA A 121 -1.42 -14.32 -21.50
CA ALA A 121 -1.45 -13.74 -20.17
C ALA A 121 -0.43 -14.40 -19.23
N VAL A 122 -0.28 -15.72 -19.30
CA VAL A 122 0.73 -16.49 -18.57
C VAL A 122 2.13 -16.04 -18.96
N ASP A 123 2.43 -15.96 -20.25
CA ASP A 123 3.74 -15.51 -20.74
C ASP A 123 4.02 -14.05 -20.37
N LYS A 124 3.00 -13.19 -20.40
CA LYS A 124 3.10 -11.79 -19.96
C LYS A 124 3.39 -11.71 -18.46
N LEU A 125 2.63 -12.42 -17.64
CA LEU A 125 2.83 -12.43 -16.18
C LEU A 125 4.24 -12.91 -15.82
N GLU A 126 4.70 -14.00 -16.42
CA GLU A 126 6.03 -14.56 -16.18
C GLU A 126 7.13 -13.53 -16.50
N ARG A 127 7.05 -12.92 -17.67
CA ARG A 127 8.00 -11.91 -18.12
C ARG A 127 8.00 -10.67 -17.25
N GLU A 128 6.82 -10.14 -16.91
CA GLU A 128 6.68 -8.92 -16.11
C GLU A 128 7.21 -9.11 -14.68
N VAL A 129 6.97 -10.27 -14.09
CA VAL A 129 7.52 -10.60 -12.77
C VAL A 129 9.02 -10.80 -12.85
N ALA A 130 9.54 -11.54 -13.83
CA ALA A 130 10.97 -11.74 -14.02
C ALA A 130 11.75 -10.43 -14.11
N TRP A 131 11.19 -9.44 -14.76
CA TRP A 131 11.87 -8.15 -14.98
C TRP A 131 11.71 -7.18 -13.82
N THR A 132 10.61 -7.28 -13.07
CA THR A 132 10.18 -6.20 -12.17
C THR A 132 10.32 -6.58 -10.70
N TYR A 133 10.13 -7.85 -10.35
CA TYR A 133 10.11 -8.26 -8.95
C TYR A 133 11.50 -8.17 -8.30
N PRO A 134 11.66 -7.40 -7.19
CA PRO A 134 12.98 -7.06 -6.66
C PRO A 134 13.48 -8.04 -5.60
N ALA A 135 12.65 -8.98 -5.13
CA ALA A 135 12.91 -9.73 -3.90
C ALA A 135 13.19 -11.22 -4.13
N PHE A 136 13.63 -11.63 -5.32
CA PHE A 136 13.96 -13.03 -5.59
C PHE A 136 15.07 -13.54 -4.66
N ASP A 137 16.20 -12.83 -4.60
CA ASP A 137 17.32 -13.20 -3.72
C ASP A 137 16.96 -13.11 -2.24
N LEU A 138 16.21 -12.07 -1.84
CA LEU A 138 15.75 -11.90 -0.46
C LEU A 138 14.92 -13.08 0.06
N ARG A 139 14.21 -13.75 -0.84
CA ARG A 139 13.26 -14.84 -0.53
C ARG A 139 13.76 -16.21 -0.98
N ASP A 140 14.98 -16.30 -1.51
CA ASP A 140 15.58 -17.53 -2.05
C ASP A 140 14.68 -18.21 -3.10
N ILE A 141 14.18 -17.42 -4.07
CA ILE A 141 13.27 -17.86 -5.12
C ILE A 141 14.01 -17.99 -6.46
N ASP A 142 14.08 -19.20 -6.97
CA ASP A 142 14.37 -19.50 -8.38
C ASP A 142 13.08 -19.33 -9.20
N TRP A 143 12.95 -18.16 -9.86
CA TRP A 143 11.75 -17.83 -10.61
C TRP A 143 11.51 -18.78 -11.78
N SER A 144 12.54 -19.18 -12.52
CA SER A 144 12.38 -20.10 -13.64
C SER A 144 11.81 -21.45 -13.20
N LYS A 145 12.38 -22.02 -12.14
CA LYS A 145 11.90 -23.26 -11.54
C LYS A 145 10.47 -23.13 -11.01
N LEU A 146 10.15 -21.98 -10.41
CA LEU A 146 8.80 -21.71 -9.89
C LEU A 146 7.78 -21.61 -11.03
N CYS A 147 8.14 -21.01 -12.16
CA CYS A 147 7.31 -20.97 -13.36
C CYS A 147 7.02 -22.35 -13.91
N ASP A 148 8.03 -23.21 -14.09
CA ASP A 148 7.86 -24.58 -14.56
C ASP A 148 6.90 -25.38 -13.70
N GLN A 149 6.92 -25.16 -12.38
CA GLN A 149 6.05 -25.82 -11.42
C GLN A 149 4.62 -25.26 -11.37
N SER A 150 4.39 -24.06 -11.91
CA SER A 150 3.15 -23.30 -11.68
C SER A 150 2.30 -23.10 -12.93
N ARG A 151 2.86 -23.22 -14.12
CA ARG A 151 2.10 -23.06 -15.38
C ARG A 151 0.86 -23.94 -15.45
N ASP A 152 0.97 -25.19 -15.00
CA ASP A 152 -0.14 -26.16 -15.00
C ASP A 152 -1.23 -25.86 -13.95
N MET A 153 -0.98 -24.92 -13.02
CA MET A 153 -1.99 -24.46 -12.06
C MET A 153 -3.05 -23.57 -12.70
N VAL A 154 -2.77 -23.01 -13.88
CA VAL A 154 -3.64 -22.04 -14.55
C VAL A 154 -4.62 -22.77 -15.46
N ASP A 155 -5.87 -22.92 -14.98
CA ASP A 155 -6.97 -23.56 -15.70
C ASP A 155 -7.86 -22.51 -16.39
N THR A 156 -8.36 -22.84 -17.58
CA THR A 156 -9.31 -22.03 -18.34
C THR A 156 -10.65 -21.83 -17.63
N ARG A 157 -11.01 -22.68 -16.66
CA ARG A 157 -12.25 -22.59 -15.87
C ARG A 157 -12.19 -21.48 -14.82
N ASP A 158 -11.02 -21.28 -14.21
CA ASP A 158 -10.77 -20.22 -13.22
C ASP A 158 -9.34 -19.70 -13.36
N PRO A 159 -9.08 -18.88 -14.40
CA PRO A 159 -7.76 -18.30 -14.63
C PRO A 159 -7.27 -17.45 -13.47
N LEU A 160 -8.18 -16.70 -12.84
CA LEU A 160 -7.85 -15.82 -11.72
C LEU A 160 -7.28 -16.62 -10.54
N ALA A 161 -7.95 -17.67 -10.11
CA ALA A 161 -7.47 -18.47 -8.98
C ALA A 161 -6.14 -19.17 -9.30
N GLY A 162 -5.96 -19.66 -10.52
CA GLY A 162 -4.70 -20.26 -10.97
C GLY A 162 -3.52 -19.28 -10.90
N LEU A 163 -3.69 -18.09 -11.48
CA LEU A 163 -2.69 -17.02 -11.44
C LEU A 163 -2.43 -16.53 -10.01
N GLN A 164 -3.47 -16.45 -9.16
CA GLN A 164 -3.33 -16.10 -7.74
C GLN A 164 -2.49 -17.13 -6.99
N ARG A 165 -2.75 -18.43 -7.16
CA ARG A 165 -1.95 -19.50 -6.51
C ARG A 165 -0.49 -19.47 -6.96
N TRP A 166 -0.24 -19.19 -8.24
CA TRP A 166 1.11 -19.05 -8.75
C TRP A 166 1.85 -17.88 -8.07
N ILE A 167 1.29 -16.68 -8.14
CA ILE A 167 1.94 -15.47 -7.61
C ILE A 167 2.02 -15.49 -6.08
N ALA A 168 1.07 -16.11 -5.38
CA ALA A 168 1.12 -16.25 -3.93
C ALA A 168 2.38 -16.98 -3.42
N ARG A 169 3.01 -17.82 -4.27
CA ARG A 169 4.26 -18.52 -3.94
C ARG A 169 5.45 -17.58 -3.77
N LEU A 170 5.35 -16.34 -4.25
CA LEU A 170 6.35 -15.30 -3.97
C LEU A 170 6.34 -14.85 -2.51
N GLY A 171 5.23 -15.08 -1.77
CA GLY A 171 5.12 -14.72 -0.35
C GLY A 171 5.05 -13.21 -0.08
N ASP A 172 4.72 -12.40 -1.08
CA ASP A 172 4.68 -10.94 -1.02
C ASP A 172 3.24 -10.44 -1.17
N ALA A 173 2.74 -9.67 -0.19
CA ALA A 173 1.37 -9.16 -0.21
C ALA A 173 1.17 -7.97 -1.19
N HIS A 174 2.23 -7.29 -1.61
CA HIS A 174 2.19 -6.30 -2.68
C HIS A 174 2.26 -6.92 -4.08
N THR A 175 2.78 -8.16 -4.20
CA THR A 175 2.78 -8.90 -5.47
C THR A 175 1.64 -9.89 -5.48
N SER A 176 0.58 -9.56 -6.21
CA SER A 176 -0.69 -10.30 -6.19
C SER A 176 -1.46 -10.15 -7.50
N VAL A 177 -2.34 -11.10 -7.78
CA VAL A 177 -3.26 -11.05 -8.92
C VAL A 177 -4.67 -10.74 -8.41
N LYS A 178 -5.33 -9.77 -9.03
CA LYS A 178 -6.66 -9.29 -8.61
C LYS A 178 -7.55 -9.09 -9.83
N PRO A 179 -8.88 -9.22 -9.65
CA PRO A 179 -9.79 -8.78 -10.71
C PRO A 179 -9.68 -7.26 -10.91
N THR A 180 -10.04 -6.79 -12.10
CA THR A 180 -10.15 -5.34 -12.39
C THR A 180 -11.33 -4.71 -11.65
N ILE A 181 -12.35 -5.50 -11.35
CA ILE A 181 -13.49 -5.03 -10.53
C ILE A 181 -13.01 -4.78 -9.10
N PRO A 182 -13.34 -3.63 -8.50
CA PRO A 182 -12.97 -3.31 -7.14
C PRO A 182 -13.38 -4.39 -6.14
N VAL A 183 -12.52 -4.66 -5.17
CA VAL A 183 -12.81 -5.54 -4.04
C VAL A 183 -13.03 -4.67 -2.82
N GLY A 184 -14.24 -4.73 -2.25
CA GLY A 184 -14.60 -4.05 -1.03
C GLY A 184 -14.21 -4.86 0.21
N HIS A 185 -14.04 -4.17 1.32
CA HIS A 185 -13.80 -4.74 2.64
C HIS A 185 -14.85 -4.22 3.62
N VAL A 186 -15.11 -4.97 4.66
CA VAL A 186 -15.92 -4.57 5.81
C VAL A 186 -15.02 -4.09 6.95
N ASP A 187 -15.59 -3.34 7.90
CA ASP A 187 -14.83 -2.75 9.01
C ASP A 187 -14.47 -3.74 10.15
N TYR A 188 -14.68 -5.03 9.92
CA TYR A 188 -14.28 -6.08 10.86
C TYR A 188 -12.79 -6.43 10.67
N THR A 189 -12.14 -6.80 11.77
CA THR A 189 -10.82 -7.43 11.70
C THR A 189 -10.97 -8.91 11.99
N ALA A 190 -10.39 -9.76 11.14
CA ALA A 190 -10.37 -11.21 11.33
C ALA A 190 -8.97 -11.77 11.10
N ARG A 191 -8.71 -12.94 11.67
CA ARG A 191 -7.45 -13.65 11.57
C ARG A 191 -7.69 -15.15 11.45
N VAL A 192 -6.82 -15.84 10.72
CA VAL A 192 -6.79 -17.30 10.76
C VAL A 192 -6.09 -17.76 12.04
N THR A 193 -6.78 -18.62 12.79
CA THR A 193 -6.27 -19.29 13.99
C THR A 193 -6.77 -20.74 13.96
N ASP A 194 -5.89 -21.71 14.12
CA ASP A 194 -6.22 -23.13 14.10
C ASP A 194 -7.08 -23.55 12.89
N GLN A 195 -6.68 -23.15 11.68
CA GLN A 195 -7.37 -23.42 10.42
C GLN A 195 -8.78 -22.81 10.32
N THR A 196 -9.15 -21.91 11.19
CA THR A 196 -10.45 -21.19 11.19
C THR A 196 -10.25 -19.70 11.09
N VAL A 197 -11.22 -18.97 10.53
CA VAL A 197 -11.23 -17.50 10.52
C VAL A 197 -11.99 -17.03 11.74
N ARG A 198 -11.32 -16.28 12.63
CA ARG A 198 -11.95 -15.72 13.83
C ARG A 198 -11.99 -14.20 13.77
N PHE A 199 -13.09 -13.65 14.26
CA PHE A 199 -13.20 -12.21 14.47
C PHE A 199 -12.25 -11.78 15.58
N MET A 200 -11.40 -10.83 15.28
CA MET A 200 -10.47 -10.20 16.25
C MET A 200 -11.00 -8.86 16.72
N GLN A 201 -11.93 -8.28 15.94
CA GLN A 201 -12.64 -7.07 16.28
C GLN A 201 -13.95 -6.95 15.52
N VAL A 202 -14.99 -6.58 16.25
CA VAL A 202 -16.33 -6.27 15.75
C VAL A 202 -16.69 -4.86 16.25
N PRO A 203 -16.88 -3.87 15.35
CA PRO A 203 -17.33 -2.54 15.75
C PRO A 203 -18.71 -2.57 16.38
N VAL A 204 -18.92 -1.80 17.45
CA VAL A 204 -20.19 -1.79 18.23
C VAL A 204 -21.40 -1.37 17.39
N ASP A 205 -21.19 -0.47 16.44
CA ASP A 205 -22.26 0.05 15.54
C ASP A 205 -22.24 -0.71 14.21
N SER A 206 -22.28 -2.04 14.25
CA SER A 206 -22.18 -2.88 13.06
C SER A 206 -23.23 -3.96 13.01
N PRO A 207 -23.69 -4.42 11.82
CA PRO A 207 -24.62 -5.54 11.68
C PRO A 207 -24.15 -6.81 12.37
N ALA A 208 -22.86 -7.06 12.47
CA ALA A 208 -22.32 -8.20 13.22
C ALA A 208 -22.57 -8.04 14.73
N ALA A 209 -22.33 -6.85 15.29
CA ALA A 209 -22.60 -6.56 16.70
C ALA A 209 -24.11 -6.67 17.02
N ASP A 210 -24.97 -6.15 16.14
CA ASP A 210 -26.42 -6.26 16.27
C ASP A 210 -26.89 -7.72 16.24
N ALA A 211 -26.19 -8.60 15.48
CA ALA A 211 -26.45 -10.04 15.46
C ALA A 211 -25.82 -10.79 16.64
N GLY A 212 -25.17 -10.07 17.57
CA GLY A 212 -24.51 -10.63 18.73
C GLY A 212 -23.18 -11.34 18.46
N VAL A 213 -22.53 -11.03 17.34
CA VAL A 213 -21.15 -11.49 17.03
C VAL A 213 -20.16 -10.71 17.88
N ASP A 214 -19.16 -11.41 18.41
CA ASP A 214 -18.11 -10.84 19.25
C ASP A 214 -16.71 -11.33 18.85
N THR A 215 -15.70 -10.74 19.47
CA THR A 215 -14.31 -11.17 19.31
C THR A 215 -14.14 -12.63 19.75
N GLY A 216 -13.44 -13.41 18.92
CA GLY A 216 -13.22 -14.84 19.10
C GLY A 216 -14.22 -15.73 18.35
N ASP A 217 -15.37 -15.20 17.94
CA ASP A 217 -16.36 -15.95 17.17
C ASP A 217 -15.79 -16.37 15.79
N GLU A 218 -16.27 -17.49 15.28
CA GLU A 218 -15.75 -18.15 14.08
C GLU A 218 -16.61 -17.82 12.85
N LEU A 219 -15.99 -17.29 11.79
CA LEU A 219 -16.61 -17.13 10.49
C LEU A 219 -16.67 -18.47 9.76
N LEU A 220 -17.90 -18.89 9.39
CA LEU A 220 -18.16 -20.16 8.74
C LEU A 220 -18.17 -20.03 7.20
N ASP A 221 -18.22 -21.19 6.53
CA ASP A 221 -18.33 -21.31 5.07
C ASP A 221 -17.17 -20.63 4.30
N ILE A 222 -15.99 -20.66 4.90
CA ILE A 222 -14.76 -20.16 4.31
C ILE A 222 -13.83 -21.32 4.00
N ASP A 223 -13.44 -21.45 2.74
CA ASP A 223 -12.35 -22.33 2.34
C ASP A 223 -11.00 -21.66 2.69
N VAL A 224 -10.54 -21.89 3.91
CA VAL A 224 -9.30 -21.30 4.43
C VAL A 224 -8.09 -21.83 3.65
N GLU A 225 -8.09 -23.10 3.25
CA GLU A 225 -6.99 -23.71 2.51
C GLU A 225 -6.82 -23.06 1.14
N ASP A 226 -7.93 -22.86 0.41
CA ASP A 226 -7.90 -22.20 -0.89
C ASP A 226 -7.50 -20.72 -0.77
N LEU A 227 -8.08 -19.96 0.18
CA LEU A 227 -7.68 -18.58 0.42
C LEU A 227 -6.20 -18.47 0.80
N TRP A 228 -5.71 -19.39 1.62
CA TRP A 228 -4.30 -19.44 1.98
C TRP A 228 -3.42 -19.71 0.78
N ALA A 229 -3.78 -20.68 -0.07
CA ALA A 229 -3.03 -21.01 -1.28
C ALA A 229 -2.97 -19.84 -2.29
N ARG A 230 -3.99 -18.98 -2.32
CA ARG A 230 -4.09 -17.81 -3.21
C ARG A 230 -3.50 -16.51 -2.62
N SER A 231 -2.98 -16.56 -1.39
CA SER A 231 -2.55 -15.36 -0.65
C SER A 231 -1.05 -15.37 -0.39
N GLY A 232 -0.29 -14.58 -1.14
CA GLY A 232 1.11 -14.31 -0.85
C GLY A 232 1.24 -13.25 0.24
N ALA A 233 1.91 -13.59 1.36
CA ALA A 233 2.27 -12.63 2.40
C ALA A 233 3.38 -13.21 3.29
N PRO A 234 4.17 -12.38 4.00
CA PRO A 234 5.06 -12.83 5.05
C PRO A 234 4.33 -13.65 6.13
N ALA A 235 5.03 -14.59 6.74
CA ALA A 235 4.41 -15.55 7.66
C ALA A 235 3.62 -14.89 8.82
N HIS A 236 4.12 -13.79 9.38
CA HIS A 236 3.46 -13.06 10.47
C HIS A 236 2.24 -12.26 10.02
N LEU A 237 2.23 -11.77 8.77
CA LEU A 237 1.11 -11.04 8.18
C LEU A 237 0.04 -11.98 7.62
N ARG A 238 0.42 -13.13 7.06
CA ARG A 238 -0.46 -13.99 6.27
C ARG A 238 -1.77 -14.41 6.96
N PRO A 239 -1.78 -14.77 8.26
CA PRO A 239 -3.04 -15.09 8.95
C PRO A 239 -4.05 -13.93 8.96
N TRP A 240 -3.57 -12.70 9.12
CA TRP A 240 -4.37 -11.47 9.08
C TRP A 240 -4.83 -11.12 7.67
N TYR A 241 -3.94 -11.30 6.70
CA TYR A 241 -4.22 -11.05 5.29
C TYR A 241 -5.33 -12.00 4.77
N VAL A 242 -5.24 -13.29 5.09
CA VAL A 242 -6.27 -14.29 4.76
C VAL A 242 -7.59 -13.97 5.47
N GLY A 243 -7.56 -13.60 6.75
CA GLY A 243 -8.75 -13.15 7.49
C GLY A 243 -9.44 -11.95 6.83
N ARG A 244 -8.65 -10.97 6.36
CA ARG A 244 -9.17 -9.84 5.61
C ARG A 244 -9.82 -10.26 4.28
N LEU A 245 -9.22 -11.19 3.54
CA LEU A 245 -9.76 -11.72 2.28
C LEU A 245 -11.04 -12.53 2.51
N ALA A 246 -11.13 -13.27 3.60
CA ALA A 246 -12.33 -14.02 3.97
C ALA A 246 -13.56 -13.11 4.16
N LEU A 247 -13.33 -11.86 4.56
CA LEU A 247 -14.38 -10.84 4.75
C LEU A 247 -14.62 -9.97 3.51
N ALA A 248 -13.77 -10.07 2.49
CA ALA A 248 -13.86 -9.26 1.28
C ALA A 248 -15.02 -9.69 0.38
N GLY A 249 -15.45 -8.79 -0.49
CA GLY A 249 -16.50 -9.04 -1.47
C GLY A 249 -16.65 -7.89 -2.46
N ARG A 250 -17.67 -7.94 -3.28
CA ARG A 250 -18.00 -6.85 -4.21
C ARG A 250 -18.60 -5.67 -3.45
N PRO A 251 -18.15 -4.43 -3.69
CA PRO A 251 -18.62 -3.26 -2.94
C PRO A 251 -20.10 -2.89 -3.23
N ASP A 252 -20.67 -3.44 -4.30
CA ASP A 252 -22.05 -3.21 -4.74
C ASP A 252 -23.01 -4.33 -4.33
N GLN A 253 -22.52 -5.38 -3.65
CA GLN A 253 -23.30 -6.56 -3.29
C GLN A 253 -23.26 -6.84 -1.80
N SER A 254 -24.44 -6.93 -1.19
CA SER A 254 -24.57 -7.43 0.17
C SER A 254 -24.19 -8.90 0.25
N ARG A 255 -23.44 -9.27 1.29
CA ARG A 255 -23.00 -10.61 1.59
C ARG A 255 -23.56 -11.06 2.93
N CYS A 256 -24.12 -12.26 2.98
CA CYS A 256 -24.48 -12.94 4.23
C CYS A 256 -23.25 -13.62 4.83
N TYR A 257 -23.02 -13.40 6.11
CA TYR A 257 -21.95 -14.00 6.90
C TYR A 257 -22.58 -14.93 7.95
N ARG A 258 -22.15 -16.18 7.99
CA ARG A 258 -22.55 -17.15 9.01
C ARG A 258 -21.44 -17.28 10.04
N VAL A 259 -21.81 -17.22 11.30
CA VAL A 259 -20.85 -17.14 12.42
C VAL A 259 -21.23 -18.13 13.50
N ARG A 260 -20.26 -18.93 13.94
CA ARG A 260 -20.37 -19.76 15.15
C ARG A 260 -19.85 -18.95 16.33
N ARG A 261 -20.74 -18.71 17.30
CA ARG A 261 -20.43 -17.99 18.53
C ARG A 261 -19.70 -18.86 19.52
N ALA A 262 -19.10 -18.27 20.55
CA ALA A 262 -18.37 -18.97 21.61
C ALA A 262 -19.23 -20.01 22.36
N ASP A 263 -20.54 -19.77 22.47
CA ASP A 263 -21.51 -20.70 23.07
C ASP A 263 -21.95 -21.87 22.15
N GLY A 264 -21.42 -21.92 20.91
CA GLY A 264 -21.73 -22.90 19.89
C GLY A 264 -22.96 -22.58 19.04
N THR A 265 -23.70 -21.51 19.35
CA THR A 265 -24.84 -21.09 18.53
C THR A 265 -24.36 -20.53 17.17
N ILE A 266 -25.19 -20.68 16.14
CA ILE A 266 -24.94 -20.12 14.82
C ILE A 266 -25.84 -18.91 14.63
N THR A 267 -25.26 -17.77 14.27
CA THR A 267 -25.97 -16.55 13.88
C THR A 267 -25.59 -16.15 12.46
N GLU A 268 -26.40 -15.30 11.86
CA GLU A 268 -26.18 -14.76 10.52
C GLU A 268 -26.37 -13.25 10.54
N PHE A 269 -25.56 -12.55 9.77
CA PHE A 269 -25.78 -11.15 9.50
C PHE A 269 -25.45 -10.81 8.05
N THR A 270 -25.99 -9.71 7.54
CA THR A 270 -25.72 -9.22 6.19
C THR A 270 -25.00 -7.90 6.26
N ASP A 271 -23.93 -7.78 5.49
CA ASP A 271 -23.21 -6.53 5.33
C ASP A 271 -22.73 -6.35 3.88
N THR A 272 -22.45 -5.11 3.48
CA THR A 272 -21.98 -4.78 2.15
C THR A 272 -20.49 -4.38 2.22
N PRO A 273 -19.57 -5.18 1.65
CA PRO A 273 -18.16 -4.81 1.57
C PRO A 273 -17.98 -3.46 0.85
N GLY A 274 -17.08 -2.62 1.33
CA GLY A 274 -16.86 -1.28 0.78
C GLY A 274 -17.83 -0.20 1.28
N THR A 275 -18.83 -0.55 2.06
CA THR A 275 -19.61 0.43 2.79
C THR A 275 -18.73 1.00 3.90
N ASN A 276 -18.14 2.16 3.66
CA ASN A 276 -17.47 2.92 4.71
C ASN A 276 -18.53 3.40 5.69
N ARG A 277 -18.69 2.67 6.80
CA ARG A 277 -19.30 3.28 7.98
C ARG A 277 -18.34 4.36 8.38
N ALA A 278 -18.80 5.60 8.35
CA ALA A 278 -17.99 6.80 8.54
C ALA A 278 -17.31 6.82 9.93
N GLN A 279 -16.39 5.90 10.14
CA GLN A 279 -15.41 6.03 11.20
C GLN A 279 -14.44 7.09 10.73
N PRO A 280 -14.25 8.18 11.46
CA PRO A 280 -13.26 9.17 11.08
C PRO A 280 -11.89 8.48 10.97
N PRO A 281 -11.09 8.80 9.93
CA PRO A 281 -9.78 8.19 9.75
C PRO A 281 -8.80 8.58 10.86
N VAL A 282 -9.13 9.62 11.63
CA VAL A 282 -8.36 10.12 12.77
C VAL A 282 -9.24 10.10 14.01
N HIS A 283 -8.73 9.50 15.10
CA HIS A 283 -9.37 9.54 16.41
C HIS A 283 -8.40 10.11 17.44
N VAL A 284 -8.91 10.99 18.28
CA VAL A 284 -8.14 11.64 19.33
C VAL A 284 -8.78 11.39 20.70
N ARG A 285 -7.94 11.18 21.71
CA ARG A 285 -8.35 11.06 23.11
C ARG A 285 -7.24 11.58 24.01
N THR A 286 -7.58 11.93 25.26
CA THR A 286 -6.63 12.33 26.29
C THR A 286 -6.87 11.56 27.57
N ARG A 287 -5.78 11.21 28.28
CA ARG A 287 -5.82 10.66 29.64
C ARG A 287 -4.72 11.32 30.47
N GLY A 288 -5.10 12.17 31.41
CA GLY A 288 -4.14 12.99 32.13
C GLY A 288 -3.33 13.87 31.18
N ARG A 289 -2.02 13.68 31.15
CA ARG A 289 -1.10 14.41 30.27
C ARG A 289 -0.62 13.56 29.07
N THR A 290 -1.27 12.46 28.79
CA THR A 290 -0.98 11.61 27.64
C THR A 290 -2.06 11.79 26.57
N GLY A 291 -1.65 12.16 25.35
CA GLY A 291 -2.48 12.19 24.16
C GLY A 291 -2.50 10.84 23.48
N TYR A 292 -3.59 10.53 22.82
CA TYR A 292 -3.76 9.38 21.93
C TYR A 292 -4.23 9.86 20.60
N LEU A 293 -3.53 9.47 19.55
CA LEU A 293 -3.83 9.75 18.15
C LEU A 293 -3.84 8.43 17.39
N ARG A 294 -5.01 8.02 16.88
CA ARG A 294 -5.13 6.91 15.96
C ARG A 294 -5.26 7.43 14.54
N VAL A 295 -4.46 6.88 13.63
CA VAL A 295 -4.62 7.09 12.18
C VAL A 295 -4.97 5.74 11.57
N ALA A 296 -6.21 5.61 11.07
CA ALA A 296 -6.75 4.33 10.60
C ALA A 296 -6.38 4.02 9.14
N ALA A 297 -6.15 5.05 8.32
CA ALA A 297 -5.74 4.93 6.92
C ALA A 297 -5.13 6.25 6.43
N TRP A 298 -4.24 6.18 5.46
CA TRP A 298 -3.66 7.35 4.80
C TRP A 298 -4.53 7.77 3.61
N LEU A 299 -5.64 8.46 3.92
CA LEU A 299 -6.55 9.00 2.91
C LEU A 299 -6.09 10.39 2.47
N PRO A 300 -6.37 10.81 1.22
CA PRO A 300 -6.11 12.19 0.79
C PRO A 300 -6.74 13.20 1.74
N GLY A 301 -5.96 14.19 2.18
CA GLY A 301 -6.40 15.23 3.13
C GLY A 301 -6.44 14.81 4.60
N VAL A 302 -6.00 13.60 4.97
CA VAL A 302 -5.97 13.14 6.37
C VAL A 302 -5.07 14.01 7.26
N ASN A 303 -4.05 14.64 6.68
CA ASN A 303 -3.17 15.54 7.44
C ASN A 303 -3.86 16.79 7.97
N ASP A 304 -4.96 17.24 7.37
CA ASP A 304 -5.75 18.36 7.90
C ASP A 304 -6.44 17.97 9.20
N LEU A 305 -7.01 16.75 9.26
CA LEU A 305 -7.60 16.20 10.49
C LEU A 305 -6.54 15.92 11.55
N ILE A 306 -5.33 15.52 11.15
CA ILE A 306 -4.20 15.32 12.07
C ILE A 306 -3.72 16.66 12.64
N ASP A 307 -3.73 17.74 11.88
CA ASP A 307 -3.40 19.09 12.40
C ASP A 307 -4.38 19.50 13.50
N GLU A 308 -5.70 19.32 13.27
CA GLU A 308 -6.75 19.58 14.27
C GLU A 308 -6.52 18.74 15.54
N ALA A 309 -6.29 17.44 15.36
CA ALA A 309 -6.04 16.51 16.45
C ALA A 309 -4.78 16.88 17.28
N LEU A 310 -3.67 17.23 16.61
CA LEU A 310 -2.44 17.65 17.29
C LEU A 310 -2.59 18.96 18.03
N GLN A 311 -3.41 19.91 17.52
CA GLN A 311 -3.72 21.17 18.22
C GLN A 311 -4.46 20.87 19.54
N GLU A 312 -5.42 19.94 19.56
CA GLU A 312 -6.11 19.50 20.77
C GLU A 312 -5.13 18.86 21.78
N LEU A 313 -4.12 18.14 21.28
CA LEU A 313 -3.13 17.43 22.11
C LEU A 313 -1.96 18.28 22.59
N ILE A 314 -1.83 19.55 22.18
CA ILE A 314 -0.75 20.45 22.63
C ILE A 314 -0.53 20.44 24.16
N PRO A 315 -1.59 20.40 25.03
CA PRO A 315 -1.41 20.36 26.48
C PRO A 315 -0.78 19.07 27.03
N CYS A 316 -0.72 18.01 26.23
CA CYS A 316 -0.15 16.71 26.61
C CYS A 316 1.38 16.76 26.61
N ASP A 317 2.02 15.97 27.50
CA ASP A 317 3.48 15.81 27.55
C ASP A 317 3.98 14.68 26.66
N ARG A 318 3.11 13.72 26.37
CA ARG A 318 3.39 12.48 25.64
C ARG A 318 2.29 12.20 24.64
N LEU A 319 2.67 11.49 23.59
CA LEU A 319 1.75 11.09 22.51
C LEU A 319 1.87 9.58 22.25
N LEU A 320 0.74 8.90 22.29
CA LEU A 320 0.60 7.54 21.80
C LEU A 320 -0.02 7.59 20.42
N VAL A 321 0.73 7.21 19.40
CA VAL A 321 0.26 7.12 18.01
C VAL A 321 -0.08 5.67 17.69
N ASP A 322 -1.34 5.40 17.37
CA ASP A 322 -1.82 4.04 17.06
C ASP A 322 -2.00 3.85 15.54
N LEU A 323 -1.10 3.10 14.94
CA LEU A 323 -1.13 2.68 13.54
C LEU A 323 -1.55 1.22 13.35
N ARG A 324 -1.96 0.53 14.41
CA ARG A 324 -2.40 -0.87 14.31
C ARG A 324 -3.61 -0.98 13.38
N GLY A 325 -3.56 -1.96 12.47
CA GLY A 325 -4.59 -2.18 11.46
C GLY A 325 -4.59 -1.16 10.31
N ASN A 326 -3.67 -0.20 10.26
CA ASN A 326 -3.53 0.73 9.15
C ASN A 326 -2.73 0.08 8.01
N VAL A 327 -3.41 -0.41 7.00
CA VAL A 327 -2.82 -1.13 5.87
C VAL A 327 -2.17 -0.23 4.81
N GLY A 328 -2.06 1.07 5.08
CA GLY A 328 -1.41 2.01 4.18
C GLY A 328 -2.38 2.98 3.50
N GLY A 329 -2.06 3.39 2.30
CA GLY A 329 -2.80 4.38 1.51
C GLY A 329 -1.89 5.36 0.79
N SER A 330 -2.15 6.65 0.91
CA SER A 330 -1.35 7.71 0.30
C SER A 330 0.05 7.79 0.93
N LEU A 331 1.08 7.58 0.12
CA LEU A 331 2.47 7.72 0.54
C LEU A 331 2.80 9.18 0.90
N ALA A 332 2.28 10.16 0.16
CA ALA A 332 2.49 11.58 0.42
C ALA A 332 1.97 11.96 1.81
N GLU A 333 0.74 11.53 2.16
CA GLU A 333 0.15 11.78 3.48
C GLU A 333 0.97 11.13 4.61
N ALA A 334 1.43 9.90 4.39
CA ALA A 334 2.25 9.19 5.38
C ALA A 334 3.62 9.84 5.60
N CYS A 335 4.27 10.30 4.53
CA CYS A 335 5.54 11.03 4.61
C CYS A 335 5.37 12.40 5.28
N GLU A 336 4.32 13.16 4.94
CA GLU A 336 4.01 14.45 5.59
C GLU A 336 3.74 14.26 7.09
N PHE A 337 3.01 13.19 7.46
CA PHE A 337 2.81 12.86 8.87
C PHE A 337 4.13 12.55 9.58
N ARG A 338 5.00 11.71 9.00
CA ARG A 338 6.32 11.37 9.54
C ARG A 338 7.17 12.62 9.77
N ASP A 339 7.17 13.53 8.83
CA ASP A 339 8.02 14.71 8.81
C ASP A 339 7.66 15.72 9.92
N ARG A 340 6.48 15.59 10.58
CA ARG A 340 6.07 16.36 11.77
C ARG A 340 6.94 16.09 13.00
N PHE A 341 7.60 14.93 13.06
CA PHE A 341 8.44 14.52 14.18
C PHE A 341 9.92 14.90 13.99
N LEU A 342 10.29 15.39 12.82
CA LEU A 342 11.65 15.76 12.50
C LEU A 342 11.97 17.19 12.96
N ASP A 343 13.14 17.37 13.58
CA ASP A 343 13.69 18.66 14.01
C ASP A 343 14.53 19.32 12.91
N ARG A 344 15.12 18.51 12.04
CA ARG A 344 16.01 18.88 10.93
C ARG A 344 15.95 17.86 9.81
N PRO A 345 16.46 18.20 8.61
CA PRO A 345 16.61 17.23 7.53
C PRO A 345 17.44 16.01 7.98
N ARG A 346 16.95 14.80 7.66
CA ARG A 346 17.62 13.54 7.99
C ARG A 346 17.49 12.52 6.86
N GLN A 347 18.50 11.69 6.71
CA GLN A 347 18.34 10.45 5.97
C GLN A 347 17.63 9.44 6.87
N LEU A 348 16.51 8.89 6.37
CA LEU A 348 15.63 8.01 7.12
C LEU A 348 15.86 6.52 6.78
N GLY A 349 16.47 6.28 5.64
CA GLY A 349 16.74 4.96 5.11
C GLY A 349 17.23 5.06 3.67
N THR A 350 17.14 3.95 2.96
CA THR A 350 17.44 3.87 1.53
C THR A 350 16.39 3.03 0.80
N ILE A 351 16.28 3.24 -0.50
CA ILE A 351 15.44 2.44 -1.38
C ILE A 351 16.25 1.98 -2.60
N ARG A 352 16.08 0.73 -3.00
CA ARG A 352 16.68 0.17 -4.21
C ARG A 352 15.55 -0.28 -5.14
N PHE A 353 15.60 0.17 -6.37
CA PHE A 353 14.60 -0.16 -7.38
C PHE A 353 15.07 -1.33 -8.25
N SER A 354 14.13 -2.14 -8.71
CA SER A 354 14.42 -3.14 -9.74
C SER A 354 14.99 -2.47 -10.99
N THR A 355 16.00 -3.08 -11.61
CA THR A 355 16.64 -2.59 -12.84
C THR A 355 16.05 -3.19 -14.11
N GLY A 356 15.06 -4.08 -14.00
CA GLY A 356 14.38 -4.70 -15.13
C GLY A 356 15.11 -5.88 -15.78
N ASP A 357 16.21 -6.29 -15.16
CA ASP A 357 17.04 -7.44 -15.57
C ASP A 357 17.21 -8.47 -14.43
N GLY A 358 16.36 -8.35 -13.39
CA GLY A 358 16.45 -9.12 -12.15
C GLY A 358 17.40 -8.53 -11.12
N GLY A 359 18.08 -7.43 -11.43
CA GLY A 359 18.98 -6.71 -10.52
C GLY A 359 18.28 -5.60 -9.72
N LEU A 360 19.07 -4.98 -8.82
CA LEU A 360 18.65 -3.81 -8.03
C LEU A 360 19.57 -2.63 -8.31
N SER A 361 18.99 -1.43 -8.31
CA SER A 361 19.75 -0.18 -8.40
C SER A 361 20.71 -0.01 -7.22
N GLU A 362 21.66 0.92 -7.33
CA GLU A 362 22.37 1.44 -6.18
C GLU A 362 21.36 1.99 -5.15
N PRO A 363 21.73 1.96 -3.84
CA PRO A 363 20.87 2.53 -2.80
C PRO A 363 20.60 4.03 -3.05
N ASN A 364 19.34 4.41 -3.10
CA ASN A 364 18.93 5.81 -3.17
C ASN A 364 18.51 6.26 -1.76
N PRO A 365 19.05 7.35 -1.21
CA PRO A 365 18.71 7.81 0.13
C PRO A 365 17.26 8.33 0.19
N ILE A 366 16.55 7.93 1.24
CA ILE A 366 15.24 8.49 1.60
C ILE A 366 15.47 9.59 2.62
N HIS A 367 15.11 10.82 2.26
CA HIS A 367 15.23 11.99 3.13
C HIS A 367 13.88 12.41 3.68
N GLY A 368 13.85 12.79 4.97
CA GLY A 368 12.77 13.53 5.58
C GLY A 368 13.17 14.98 5.83
N GLN A 369 12.20 15.86 5.79
CA GLN A 369 12.33 17.30 6.07
C GLN A 369 11.35 17.67 7.18
N PRO A 370 11.69 18.61 8.10
CA PRO A 370 10.71 19.09 9.06
C PRO A 370 9.46 19.62 8.36
N SER A 371 8.30 19.11 8.72
CA SER A 371 7.02 19.57 8.16
C SER A 371 6.80 21.07 8.41
N SER A 372 6.18 21.75 7.45
CA SER A 372 5.67 23.12 7.62
C SER A 372 4.36 23.17 8.41
N ARG A 373 3.70 22.03 8.61
CA ARG A 373 2.47 21.87 9.39
C ARG A 373 2.75 21.80 10.90
N CYS A 374 1.73 21.48 11.70
CA CYS A 374 1.88 21.27 13.14
C CYS A 374 2.92 20.17 13.43
N ARG A 375 3.97 20.51 14.18
CA ARG A 375 5.07 19.60 14.53
C ARG A 375 4.95 19.11 15.96
N TRP A 376 5.49 17.90 16.22
CA TRP A 376 5.47 17.29 17.53
C TRP A 376 6.85 16.75 17.91
N HIS A 377 7.47 17.32 18.95
CA HIS A 377 8.82 16.96 19.41
C HIS A 377 8.84 16.45 20.85
N LYS A 378 7.66 16.14 21.41
CA LYS A 378 7.54 15.55 22.75
C LYS A 378 7.63 14.03 22.66
N ARG A 379 7.81 13.39 23.80
CA ARG A 379 7.87 11.92 23.89
C ARG A 379 6.71 11.27 23.15
N THR A 380 7.02 10.34 22.26
CA THR A 380 6.05 9.68 21.38
C THR A 380 6.31 8.18 21.32
N ARG A 381 5.25 7.39 21.44
CA ARG A 381 5.27 5.96 21.21
C ARG A 381 4.35 5.60 20.06
N PHE A 382 4.88 4.88 19.07
CA PHE A 382 4.10 4.33 17.98
C PHE A 382 3.68 2.90 18.30
N LEU A 383 2.39 2.61 18.18
CA LEU A 383 1.86 1.25 18.26
C LEU A 383 1.71 0.68 16.86
N THR A 384 2.28 -0.50 16.66
CA THR A 384 2.26 -1.22 15.38
C THR A 384 1.79 -2.66 15.55
N ASP A 385 1.31 -3.25 14.47
CA ASP A 385 1.01 -4.66 14.34
C ASP A 385 1.32 -5.15 12.90
N ALA A 386 1.08 -6.43 12.61
CA ALA A 386 1.32 -6.99 11.29
C ALA A 386 0.46 -6.35 10.18
N LEU A 387 -0.64 -5.66 10.52
CA LEU A 387 -1.47 -4.89 9.59
C LEU A 387 -1.01 -3.43 9.44
N THR A 388 -0.02 -2.97 10.20
CA THR A 388 0.69 -1.71 9.92
C THR A 388 1.54 -1.96 8.68
N TYR A 389 1.07 -1.51 7.49
CA TYR A 389 1.59 -2.00 6.22
C TYR A 389 1.74 -0.90 5.18
N SER A 390 2.66 -1.08 4.23
CA SER A 390 2.83 -0.17 3.08
C SER A 390 3.16 1.26 3.51
N ALA A 391 2.39 2.28 3.09
CA ALA A 391 2.61 3.68 3.48
C ALA A 391 2.69 3.90 5.00
N SER A 392 2.08 3.03 5.82
CA SER A 392 2.23 3.10 7.27
C SER A 392 3.63 2.74 7.75
N GLU A 393 4.36 1.94 7.00
CA GLU A 393 5.77 1.64 7.26
C GLU A 393 6.64 2.84 6.90
N ASP A 394 6.32 3.55 5.81
CA ASP A 394 6.98 4.81 5.46
C ASP A 394 6.71 5.91 6.50
N ALA A 395 5.53 5.91 7.14
CA ALA A 395 5.18 6.87 8.18
C ALA A 395 6.05 6.75 9.45
N ILE A 396 6.65 5.60 9.69
CA ILE A 396 7.54 5.35 10.84
C ILE A 396 8.99 5.11 10.44
N LEU A 397 9.28 5.06 9.12
CA LEU A 397 10.61 4.80 8.60
C LEU A 397 11.61 5.83 9.15
N GLY A 398 12.67 5.34 9.77
CA GLY A 398 13.75 6.16 10.30
C GLY A 398 13.41 6.95 11.58
N LEU A 399 12.17 6.92 12.08
CA LEU A 399 11.80 7.66 13.29
C LEU A 399 12.44 7.08 14.57
N ARG A 400 12.74 5.78 14.60
CA ARG A 400 13.41 5.12 15.73
C ARG A 400 14.81 5.67 16.03
N GLN A 401 15.43 6.40 15.12
CA GLN A 401 16.68 7.11 15.38
C GLN A 401 16.51 8.39 16.24
N LEU A 402 15.27 8.79 16.56
CA LEU A 402 14.97 9.98 17.33
C LEU A 402 14.80 9.63 18.82
N GLU A 403 15.56 10.27 19.72
CA GLU A 403 15.58 9.96 21.16
C GLU A 403 14.20 10.07 21.84
N HIS A 404 13.30 10.90 21.28
CA HIS A 404 11.96 11.11 21.83
C HIS A 404 10.92 10.14 21.30
N ILE A 405 11.31 9.19 20.43
CA ILE A 405 10.40 8.22 19.80
C ILE A 405 10.79 6.79 20.17
N ASP A 406 9.81 5.99 20.50
CA ASP A 406 9.92 4.54 20.56
C ASP A 406 8.72 3.86 19.86
N THR A 407 8.87 2.57 19.54
CA THR A 407 7.85 1.75 18.90
C THR A 407 7.48 0.57 19.81
N ALA A 408 6.21 0.21 19.85
CA ALA A 408 5.71 -0.89 20.66
C ALA A 408 4.64 -1.71 19.93
N GLY A 409 4.51 -2.98 20.28
CA GLY A 409 3.56 -3.91 19.68
C GLY A 409 4.26 -5.09 19.02
N SER A 410 3.94 -5.36 17.75
CA SER A 410 4.63 -6.35 16.91
C SER A 410 5.23 -5.67 15.68
N PRO A 411 6.21 -6.30 15.02
CA PRO A 411 6.74 -5.80 13.76
C PRO A 411 5.62 -5.49 12.75
N SER A 412 5.83 -4.47 11.91
CA SER A 412 4.92 -4.13 10.83
C SER A 412 4.84 -5.25 9.77
N GLY A 413 3.95 -5.12 8.80
CA GLY A 413 3.63 -6.21 7.89
C GLY A 413 4.72 -6.63 6.91
N GLY A 414 5.73 -5.79 6.67
CA GLY A 414 6.86 -6.12 5.81
C GLY A 414 6.57 -5.97 4.33
N GLY A 415 6.03 -4.83 3.93
CA GLY A 415 5.72 -4.53 2.55
C GLY A 415 6.04 -3.10 2.15
N SER A 416 7.18 -2.92 1.52
CA SER A 416 7.65 -1.62 1.03
C SER A 416 7.71 -1.55 -0.51
N GLY A 417 7.07 -2.51 -1.19
CA GLY A 417 7.35 -2.91 -2.56
C GLY A 417 7.06 -1.89 -3.67
N ARG A 418 6.44 -0.74 -3.41
CA ARG A 418 6.11 0.25 -4.46
C ARG A 418 5.45 -0.41 -5.68
N ALA A 419 4.38 -1.17 -5.44
CA ALA A 419 3.79 -2.04 -6.44
C ALA A 419 3.33 -1.29 -7.71
N ARG A 420 3.64 -1.89 -8.86
CA ARG A 420 3.15 -1.50 -10.18
C ARG A 420 1.93 -2.36 -10.54
N THR A 421 0.95 -1.77 -11.21
CA THR A 421 -0.22 -2.48 -11.76
C THR A 421 -0.01 -2.76 -13.23
N ILE A 422 -0.27 -4.00 -13.65
CA ILE A 422 -0.14 -4.45 -15.03
C ILE A 422 -1.41 -5.22 -15.40
N ARG A 423 -2.10 -4.82 -16.45
CA ARG A 423 -3.24 -5.58 -16.96
C ARG A 423 -2.75 -6.81 -17.72
N VAL A 424 -3.00 -8.02 -17.19
CA VAL A 424 -2.57 -9.26 -17.83
C VAL A 424 -3.66 -9.88 -18.70
N LEU A 425 -4.93 -9.78 -18.30
CA LEU A 425 -6.13 -10.03 -19.11
C LEU A 425 -7.08 -8.83 -18.96
N GLU A 426 -8.13 -8.79 -19.78
CA GLU A 426 -9.12 -7.71 -19.75
C GLU A 426 -9.71 -7.47 -18.37
N ASP A 427 -9.94 -8.54 -17.63
CA ASP A 427 -10.57 -8.55 -16.31
C ASP A 427 -9.60 -8.88 -15.16
N ILE A 428 -8.27 -9.03 -15.43
CA ILE A 428 -7.27 -9.43 -14.44
C ILE A 428 -6.06 -8.51 -14.45
N ASN A 429 -5.73 -7.97 -13.29
CA ASN A 429 -4.53 -7.20 -13.02
C ASN A 429 -3.50 -8.00 -12.22
N LEU A 430 -2.23 -7.86 -12.59
CA LEU A 430 -1.06 -8.20 -11.77
C LEU A 430 -0.58 -6.93 -11.07
N TYR A 431 -0.44 -7.02 -9.76
CA TYR A 431 0.32 -6.06 -8.94
C TYR A 431 1.67 -6.67 -8.67
N VAL A 432 2.75 -5.96 -8.91
CA VAL A 432 4.11 -6.47 -8.69
C VAL A 432 4.98 -5.43 -8.01
N SER A 433 5.65 -5.82 -6.93
CA SER A 433 6.63 -4.98 -6.24
C SER A 433 7.77 -4.57 -7.18
N THR A 434 8.28 -3.35 -7.02
CA THR A 434 9.33 -2.76 -7.86
C THR A 434 10.54 -2.28 -7.08
N ALA A 435 10.51 -2.32 -5.74
CA ALA A 435 11.55 -1.77 -4.90
C ALA A 435 11.69 -2.50 -3.57
N LEU A 436 12.86 -2.36 -2.96
CA LEU A 436 13.15 -2.76 -1.58
C LEU A 436 13.54 -1.52 -0.77
N THR A 437 12.86 -1.31 0.36
CA THR A 437 13.18 -0.23 1.30
C THR A 437 13.97 -0.78 2.47
N TYR A 438 14.97 -0.03 2.89
CA TYR A 438 15.83 -0.33 4.03
C TYR A 438 15.74 0.80 5.03
N ASP A 439 15.67 0.48 6.31
CA ASP A 439 15.71 1.47 7.37
C ASP A 439 17.11 2.10 7.53
N HIS A 440 17.27 3.00 8.50
CA HIS A 440 18.54 3.70 8.75
C HIS A 440 19.66 2.77 9.26
N ASP A 441 19.31 1.60 9.81
CA ASP A 441 20.27 0.57 10.26
C ASP A 441 20.60 -0.42 9.13
N GLY A 442 19.98 -0.27 7.96
CA GLY A 442 20.19 -1.13 6.80
C GLY A 442 19.35 -2.42 6.81
N HIS A 443 18.36 -2.55 7.71
CA HIS A 443 17.44 -3.67 7.69
C HIS A 443 16.44 -3.52 6.56
N CYS A 444 16.25 -4.55 5.77
CA CYS A 444 15.22 -4.57 4.72
C CYS A 444 13.84 -4.66 5.36
N VAL A 445 12.99 -3.68 5.06
CA VAL A 445 11.59 -3.67 5.53
C VAL A 445 10.78 -4.78 4.89
N GLU A 446 11.06 -5.09 3.62
CA GLU A 446 10.37 -6.14 2.89
C GLU A 446 10.49 -7.49 3.61
N ASN A 447 9.38 -8.21 3.74
CA ASN A 447 9.25 -9.50 4.41
C ASN A 447 9.35 -9.48 5.95
N ALA A 448 10.18 -8.62 6.55
CA ALA A 448 10.44 -8.58 7.99
C ALA A 448 9.60 -7.55 8.74
N GLY A 449 9.22 -6.47 8.07
CA GLY A 449 8.63 -5.28 8.68
C GLY A 449 9.65 -4.38 9.36
N ILE A 450 9.19 -3.24 9.85
CA ILE A 450 9.97 -2.35 10.68
C ILE A 450 10.09 -2.97 12.07
N PRO A 451 11.31 -3.15 12.61
CA PRO A 451 11.50 -3.69 13.95
C PRO A 451 10.95 -2.74 15.01
N ILE A 452 10.59 -3.31 16.16
CA ILE A 452 10.02 -2.59 17.31
C ILE A 452 10.99 -2.58 18.49
N ASP A 453 10.87 -1.54 19.34
CA ASP A 453 11.70 -1.41 20.53
C ASP A 453 11.13 -2.20 21.72
N ILE A 454 9.80 -2.26 21.82
CA ILE A 454 9.07 -2.87 22.93
C ILE A 454 8.08 -3.91 22.41
N PRO A 455 8.44 -5.21 22.41
CA PRO A 455 7.53 -6.27 22.00
C PRO A 455 6.33 -6.36 22.95
N LEU A 456 5.12 -6.26 22.41
CA LEU A 456 3.88 -6.37 23.15
C LEU A 456 2.88 -7.19 22.32
N ASP A 457 2.29 -8.20 22.91
CA ASP A 457 1.18 -8.92 22.30
C ASP A 457 -0.11 -8.12 22.51
N LEU A 458 -0.42 -7.28 21.55
CA LEU A 458 -1.59 -6.42 21.58
C LEU A 458 -2.57 -6.91 20.53
N PRO A 459 -3.74 -7.40 20.92
CA PRO A 459 -4.84 -7.61 19.99
C PRO A 459 -5.16 -6.30 19.27
N PRO A 460 -5.61 -6.36 18.02
CA PRO A 460 -6.08 -5.17 17.32
C PRO A 460 -7.11 -4.43 18.17
N ARG A 461 -6.89 -3.13 18.35
CA ARG A 461 -7.77 -2.22 19.11
C ARG A 461 -8.05 -2.56 20.59
N GLN A 462 -7.31 -3.47 21.23
CA GLN A 462 -7.31 -3.48 22.69
C GLN A 462 -6.90 -2.11 23.19
N ASP A 463 -7.53 -1.66 24.28
CA ASP A 463 -7.35 -0.32 24.82
C ASP A 463 -5.86 0.07 24.87
N ALA A 464 -5.46 1.00 24.02
CA ALA A 464 -4.07 1.44 23.90
C ALA A 464 -3.53 2.01 25.22
N TRP A 465 -4.41 2.40 26.13
CA TRP A 465 -4.06 2.95 27.45
C TRP A 465 -3.42 1.95 28.39
N THR A 466 -3.77 0.66 28.30
CA THR A 466 -3.12 -0.39 29.11
C THR A 466 -1.67 -0.58 28.75
N THR A 467 -1.30 -0.20 27.52
CA THR A 467 0.07 -0.29 26.99
C THR A 467 0.91 0.92 27.35
N ALA A 468 0.28 2.10 27.46
CA ALA A 468 0.96 3.35 27.81
C ALA A 468 1.49 3.34 29.27
N ASP A 469 0.89 2.54 30.14
CA ASP A 469 1.27 2.46 31.56
C ASP A 469 2.49 1.55 31.82
N HIS A 470 2.97 0.78 30.83
CA HIS A 470 4.18 -0.01 30.95
C HIS A 470 5.43 0.82 30.64
N ASN A 471 6.05 1.38 31.69
CA ASN A 471 7.38 2.03 31.69
C ASN A 471 7.50 3.31 30.85
N TRP A 472 6.56 4.23 31.00
CA TRP A 472 6.66 5.56 30.40
C TRP A 472 6.94 6.63 31.42
#